data_dc547e518da1888a5561cdfcf511b51b
#
_entry.id   dc547e518da1888a5561cdfcf511b51b
#
_cell.length_a   1.000
_cell.length_b   1.000
_cell.length_c   1.000
_cell.angle_alpha   90.00
_cell.angle_beta   90.00
_cell.angle_gamma   90.00
#
_symmetry.space_group_name_H-M   'P 1'
#
loop_
_entity.id
_entity.type
_entity.pdbx_description
1 polymer ?
#
loop_
_entity_poly.entity_id
_entity_poly.type
_entity_poly.pdbx_seq_one_letter_code
_entity_poly.pdbx_strand_id
1 'polypeptide(L)'
;MILKVEQPVVDFSLMDGNQREKGLSGFIRARNEGEYIYAVIESWLDLVDEIVIVFNDCTDNTASEISRAILAFGDRVRAYHYIPKVYPQGSKEHISLPPDSVNSLVNYYNYALSMTTRKYAVKIDGDIIFDPSASFSIKNI
;
A
#
# COMPACT_ATOMS: atom_id res chain seq x y z
N MET A 1 5.10 -12.32 5.52
CA MET A 1 6.41 -12.25 4.83
C MET A 1 6.45 -11.03 3.92
N ILE A 2 7.58 -10.35 3.90
CA ILE A 2 7.81 -9.23 3.00
C ILE A 2 8.51 -9.74 1.75
N LEU A 3 7.93 -9.47 0.59
CA LEU A 3 8.53 -9.87 -0.69
C LEU A 3 9.34 -8.72 -1.27
N LYS A 4 10.59 -9.01 -1.67
CA LYS A 4 11.42 -8.06 -2.41
C LYS A 4 10.99 -8.04 -3.87
N VAL A 5 10.80 -6.85 -4.42
CA VAL A 5 10.37 -6.65 -5.81
C VAL A 5 11.41 -5.81 -6.53
N GLU A 6 12.28 -6.47 -7.28
CA GLU A 6 13.35 -5.80 -8.02
C GLU A 6 12.90 -5.28 -9.38
N GLN A 7 11.92 -5.95 -9.98
CA GLN A 7 11.37 -5.57 -11.29
C GLN A 7 9.85 -5.49 -11.19
N PRO A 8 9.32 -4.44 -10.56
CA PRO A 8 7.88 -4.30 -10.38
C PRO A 8 7.17 -4.10 -11.71
N VAL A 9 6.15 -4.93 -11.94
CA VAL A 9 5.30 -4.83 -13.12
C VAL A 9 3.89 -4.47 -12.65
N VAL A 10 3.38 -3.35 -13.16
CA VAL A 10 1.98 -2.94 -12.90
C VAL A 10 1.08 -3.73 -13.85
N ASP A 11 0.21 -4.54 -13.28
CA ASP A 11 -0.73 -5.36 -14.05
C ASP A 11 -2.16 -5.03 -13.62
N PHE A 12 -2.89 -4.32 -14.47
CA PHE A 12 -4.28 -3.94 -14.22
C PHE A 12 -5.28 -4.90 -14.89
N SER A 13 -4.84 -6.03 -15.42
CA SER A 13 -5.74 -6.99 -16.07
C SER A 13 -6.83 -7.51 -15.14
N LEU A 14 -6.59 -7.55 -13.82
CA LEU A 14 -7.55 -7.99 -12.83
C LEU A 14 -8.32 -6.85 -12.17
N MET A 15 -8.25 -5.64 -12.73
CA MET A 15 -8.93 -4.46 -12.17
C MET A 15 -10.38 -4.31 -12.64
N ASP A 16 -10.91 -5.27 -13.39
CA ASP A 16 -12.34 -5.31 -13.74
C ASP A 16 -13.15 -5.57 -12.46
N GLY A 17 -13.91 -4.57 -12.02
CA GLY A 17 -14.70 -4.64 -10.78
C GLY A 17 -15.73 -5.77 -10.77
N ASN A 18 -16.17 -6.26 -11.94
CA ASN A 18 -17.12 -7.37 -12.03
C ASN A 18 -16.49 -8.72 -11.71
N GLN A 19 -15.15 -8.82 -11.84
CA GLN A 19 -14.41 -10.04 -11.59
C GLN A 19 -13.68 -10.02 -10.24
N ARG A 20 -13.68 -8.88 -9.55
CA ARG A 20 -12.99 -8.75 -8.28
C ARG A 20 -13.88 -9.20 -7.14
N GLU A 21 -13.25 -9.75 -6.12
CA GLU A 21 -13.93 -10.17 -4.91
C GLU A 21 -14.57 -8.99 -4.20
N LYS A 22 -15.80 -9.16 -3.72
CA LYS A 22 -16.50 -8.11 -2.99
C LYS A 22 -15.73 -7.71 -1.75
N GLY A 23 -15.70 -6.43 -1.45
CA GLY A 23 -15.05 -5.89 -0.25
C GLY A 23 -14.24 -4.65 -0.54
N LEU A 24 -13.40 -4.30 0.43
CA LEU A 24 -12.59 -3.09 0.43
C LEU A 24 -11.14 -3.45 0.73
N SER A 25 -10.24 -3.09 -0.18
CA SER A 25 -8.80 -3.20 0.03
C SER A 25 -8.25 -1.85 0.48
N GLY A 26 -7.37 -1.86 1.49
CA GLY A 26 -6.53 -0.71 1.77
C GLY A 26 -5.17 -0.87 1.12
N PHE A 27 -4.57 0.22 0.63
CA PHE A 27 -3.19 0.17 0.17
C PHE A 27 -2.40 1.36 0.68
N ILE A 28 -1.18 1.09 1.09
CA ILE A 28 -0.29 2.05 1.74
C ILE A 28 1.03 2.08 0.97
N ARG A 29 1.51 3.27 0.63
CA ARG A 29 2.90 3.49 0.25
C ARG A 29 3.60 4.07 1.46
N ALA A 30 4.65 3.40 1.92
CA ALA A 30 5.34 3.81 3.14
C ALA A 30 6.80 4.14 2.86
N ARG A 31 7.27 5.24 3.47
CA ARG A 31 8.68 5.58 3.52
C ARG A 31 8.94 6.24 4.86
N ASN A 32 9.76 5.58 5.70
CA ASN A 32 10.11 6.07 7.04
C ASN A 32 8.88 6.38 7.90
N GLU A 33 7.94 5.41 7.94
CA GLU A 33 6.72 5.48 8.74
C GLU A 33 6.75 4.53 9.95
N GLY A 34 7.93 4.11 10.37
CA GLY A 34 8.08 3.11 11.43
C GLY A 34 7.42 3.47 12.74
N GLU A 35 7.33 4.77 13.04
CA GLU A 35 6.68 5.24 14.27
C GLU A 35 5.18 4.95 14.30
N TYR A 36 4.51 5.01 13.14
CA TYR A 36 3.05 4.94 13.08
C TYR A 36 2.51 3.75 12.33
N ILE A 37 3.29 3.10 11.47
CA ILE A 37 2.77 2.14 10.49
C ILE A 37 2.01 0.97 11.13
N TYR A 38 2.47 0.45 12.26
CA TYR A 38 1.77 -0.64 12.93
C TYR A 38 0.39 -0.20 13.42
N ALA A 39 0.30 0.95 14.08
CA ALA A 39 -0.96 1.49 14.57
C ALA A 39 -1.92 1.83 13.44
N VAL A 40 -1.41 2.33 12.33
CA VAL A 40 -2.20 2.61 11.12
C VAL A 40 -2.82 1.31 10.59
N ILE A 41 -2.01 0.27 10.41
CA ILE A 41 -2.48 -1.04 9.93
C ILE A 41 -3.56 -1.59 10.86
N GLU A 42 -3.29 -1.61 12.16
CA GLU A 42 -4.21 -2.12 13.16
C GLU A 42 -5.56 -1.38 13.11
N SER A 43 -5.53 -0.05 13.02
CA SER A 43 -6.75 0.75 13.03
C SER A 43 -7.60 0.54 11.78
N TRP A 44 -6.97 0.44 10.60
CA TRP A 44 -7.69 0.30 9.34
C TRP A 44 -8.26 -1.09 9.12
N LEU A 45 -7.70 -2.13 9.79
CA LEU A 45 -8.21 -3.49 9.65
C LEU A 45 -9.63 -3.66 10.23
N ASP A 46 -10.13 -2.71 10.99
CA ASP A 46 -11.53 -2.69 11.41
C ASP A 46 -12.48 -2.38 10.25
N LEU A 47 -11.99 -1.69 9.22
CA LEU A 47 -12.78 -1.29 8.07
C LEU A 47 -12.52 -2.14 6.84
N VAL A 48 -11.26 -2.42 6.53
CA VAL A 48 -10.86 -3.06 5.27
C VAL A 48 -10.69 -4.56 5.43
N ASP A 49 -10.83 -5.28 4.33
CA ASP A 49 -10.68 -6.74 4.31
C ASP A 49 -9.21 -7.15 4.20
N GLU A 50 -8.40 -6.33 3.56
CA GLU A 50 -6.95 -6.55 3.40
C GLU A 50 -6.22 -5.22 3.36
N ILE A 51 -4.93 -5.26 3.71
CA ILE A 51 -4.04 -4.12 3.52
C ILE A 51 -2.83 -4.57 2.72
N VAL A 52 -2.57 -3.86 1.63
CA VAL A 52 -1.37 -4.02 0.81
C VAL A 52 -0.42 -2.87 1.12
N ILE A 53 0.80 -3.19 1.51
CA ILE A 53 1.81 -2.18 1.85
C ILE A 53 2.96 -2.31 0.85
N VAL A 54 3.33 -1.19 0.23
CA VAL A 54 4.51 -1.12 -0.61
C VAL A 54 5.42 -0.05 -0.01
N PHE A 55 6.65 -0.41 0.28
CA PHE A 55 7.61 0.53 0.86
C PHE A 55 8.91 0.55 0.06
N ASN A 56 9.59 1.69 0.12
CA ASN A 56 10.77 1.98 -0.68
C ASN A 56 11.72 2.83 0.15
N ASP A 57 13.00 2.48 0.10
CA ASP A 57 14.10 3.32 0.59
C ASP A 57 13.89 3.81 2.04
N CYS A 58 13.55 2.89 2.94
CA CYS A 58 13.40 3.22 4.36
C CYS A 58 14.73 3.08 5.09
N THR A 59 15.02 4.07 5.95
CA THR A 59 16.22 4.09 6.79
C THR A 59 15.91 3.88 8.27
N ASP A 60 14.63 3.82 8.63
CA ASP A 60 14.15 3.58 9.99
C ASP A 60 13.67 2.14 10.17
N ASN A 61 12.87 1.88 11.20
CA ASN A 61 12.32 0.57 11.52
C ASN A 61 11.01 0.23 10.79
N THR A 62 10.69 0.90 9.68
CA THR A 62 9.44 0.65 8.93
C THR A 62 9.29 -0.83 8.59
N ALA A 63 10.32 -1.45 8.01
CA ALA A 63 10.24 -2.85 7.58
C ALA A 63 10.00 -3.80 8.76
N SER A 64 10.65 -3.59 9.91
CA SER A 64 10.45 -4.45 11.07
C SER A 64 9.05 -4.27 11.68
N GLU A 65 8.50 -3.07 11.66
CA GLU A 65 7.13 -2.83 12.13
C GLU A 65 6.09 -3.43 11.19
N ILE A 66 6.32 -3.42 9.89
CA ILE A 66 5.46 -4.12 8.93
C ILE A 66 5.51 -5.63 9.17
N SER A 67 6.71 -6.19 9.40
CA SER A 67 6.84 -7.62 9.73
C SER A 67 6.09 -7.98 11.01
N ARG A 68 6.14 -7.12 12.01
CA ARG A 68 5.39 -7.31 13.27
C ARG A 68 3.88 -7.33 13.01
N ALA A 69 3.39 -6.46 12.13
CA ALA A 69 1.98 -6.42 11.75
C ALA A 69 1.56 -7.70 11.01
N ILE A 70 2.40 -8.21 10.10
CA ILE A 70 2.11 -9.45 9.39
C ILE A 70 2.01 -10.62 10.37
N LEU A 71 2.89 -10.68 11.37
CA LEU A 71 2.82 -11.71 12.40
C LEU A 71 1.53 -11.60 13.23
N ALA A 72 1.09 -10.38 13.53
CA ALA A 72 -0.09 -10.16 14.36
C ALA A 72 -1.40 -10.40 13.61
N PHE A 73 -1.48 -10.03 12.33
CA PHE A 73 -2.75 -9.98 11.58
C PHE A 73 -2.82 -11.00 10.44
N GLY A 74 -1.74 -11.69 10.15
CA GLY A 74 -1.73 -12.80 9.17
C GLY A 74 -1.96 -12.34 7.73
N ASP A 75 -2.69 -13.15 6.98
CA ASP A 75 -2.86 -13.00 5.52
C ASP A 75 -3.61 -11.72 5.11
N ARG A 76 -4.22 -11.05 6.04
CA ARG A 76 -4.89 -9.77 5.78
C ARG A 76 -3.90 -8.64 5.49
N VAL A 77 -2.62 -8.84 5.81
CA VAL A 77 -1.57 -7.85 5.58
C VAL A 77 -0.51 -8.45 4.67
N ARG A 78 -0.32 -7.84 3.51
CA ARG A 78 0.70 -8.24 2.53
C ARG A 78 1.62 -7.08 2.26
N ALA A 79 2.92 -7.34 2.19
CA ALA A 79 3.89 -6.28 2.04
C ALA A 79 4.93 -6.59 0.97
N TYR A 80 5.32 -5.55 0.24
CA TYR A 80 6.27 -5.61 -0.87
C TYR A 80 7.33 -4.55 -0.70
N HIS A 81 8.59 -4.97 -0.68
CA HIS A 81 9.72 -4.06 -0.67
C HIS A 81 10.07 -3.70 -2.12
N TYR A 82 9.65 -2.52 -2.55
CA TYR A 82 9.89 -1.99 -3.88
C TYR A 82 11.34 -1.50 -3.95
N ILE A 83 12.19 -2.22 -4.69
CA ILE A 83 13.64 -1.99 -4.66
C ILE A 83 14.08 -0.81 -5.54
N PRO A 84 13.53 -0.62 -6.77
CA PRO A 84 13.99 0.50 -7.61
C PRO A 84 13.84 1.84 -6.91
N LYS A 85 14.79 2.74 -7.14
CA LYS A 85 14.70 4.08 -6.59
C LYS A 85 13.51 4.82 -7.19
N VAL A 86 12.72 5.45 -6.32
CA VAL A 86 11.56 6.25 -6.72
C VAL A 86 11.89 7.72 -6.47
N TYR A 87 11.78 8.54 -7.50
CA TYR A 87 12.07 9.97 -7.39
C TYR A 87 10.83 10.73 -6.87
N PRO A 88 11.01 11.66 -5.93
CA PRO A 88 9.89 12.39 -5.36
C PRO A 88 9.23 13.32 -6.37
N GLN A 89 7.95 13.60 -6.14
CA GLN A 89 7.18 14.54 -6.96
C GLN A 89 7.86 15.91 -6.97
N GLY A 90 7.93 16.52 -8.15
CA GLY A 90 8.55 17.83 -8.32
C GLY A 90 10.05 17.80 -8.44
N SER A 91 10.70 16.64 -8.27
CA SER A 91 12.14 16.54 -8.51
C SER A 91 12.44 16.66 -10.02
N LYS A 92 13.67 17.10 -10.33
CA LYS A 92 14.13 17.22 -11.71
C LYS A 92 14.05 15.87 -12.43
N GLU A 93 14.41 14.80 -11.75
CA GLU A 93 14.38 13.43 -12.27
C GLU A 93 12.95 12.98 -12.54
N HIS A 94 12.02 13.28 -11.64
CA HIS A 94 10.61 12.91 -11.77
C HIS A 94 10.00 13.53 -13.04
N ILE A 95 10.30 14.79 -13.33
CA ILE A 95 9.75 15.50 -14.49
C ILE A 95 10.17 14.84 -15.81
N SER A 96 11.37 14.27 -15.87
CA SER A 96 11.92 13.67 -17.07
C SER A 96 11.55 12.20 -17.28
N LEU A 97 10.93 11.54 -16.27
CA LEU A 97 10.63 10.12 -16.35
C LEU A 97 9.27 9.86 -17.01
N PRO A 98 9.18 8.84 -17.89
CA PRO A 98 7.87 8.37 -18.35
C PRO A 98 7.09 7.77 -17.17
N PRO A 99 5.74 7.86 -17.16
CA PRO A 99 4.92 7.37 -16.06
C PRO A 99 5.06 5.87 -15.79
N ASP A 100 5.41 5.07 -16.79
CA ASP A 100 5.58 3.63 -16.66
C ASP A 100 7.01 3.21 -16.27
N SER A 101 7.90 4.16 -16.04
CA SER A 101 9.24 3.86 -15.53
C SER A 101 9.13 3.32 -14.10
N VAL A 102 9.91 2.27 -13.79
CA VAL A 102 9.96 1.72 -12.41
C VAL A 102 10.46 2.76 -11.40
N ASN A 103 11.14 3.81 -11.85
CA ASN A 103 11.65 4.89 -11.00
C ASN A 103 10.64 6.04 -10.84
N SER A 104 9.50 5.99 -11.52
CA SER A 104 8.50 7.05 -11.42
C SER A 104 7.60 6.85 -10.20
N LEU A 105 7.18 7.96 -9.61
CA LEU A 105 6.22 7.94 -8.51
C LEU A 105 4.88 7.36 -8.95
N VAL A 106 4.46 7.62 -10.18
CA VAL A 106 3.21 7.11 -10.74
C VAL A 106 3.23 5.58 -10.81
N ASN A 107 4.31 4.99 -11.32
CA ASN A 107 4.44 3.54 -11.39
C ASN A 107 4.46 2.90 -10.01
N TYR A 108 5.18 3.51 -9.06
CA TYR A 108 5.22 3.06 -7.67
C TYR A 108 3.82 3.05 -7.05
N TYR A 109 3.06 4.11 -7.25
CA TYR A 109 1.69 4.24 -6.79
C TYR A 109 0.79 3.18 -7.42
N ASN A 110 0.86 3.05 -8.75
CA ASN A 110 0.04 2.09 -9.48
C ASN A 110 0.39 0.65 -9.13
N TYR A 111 1.64 0.37 -8.81
CA TYR A 111 2.04 -0.95 -8.35
C TYR A 111 1.29 -1.33 -7.07
N ALA A 112 1.26 -0.45 -6.08
CA ALA A 112 0.54 -0.71 -4.84
C ALA A 112 -0.96 -0.97 -5.11
N LEU A 113 -1.58 -0.15 -5.94
CA LEU A 113 -2.98 -0.30 -6.31
C LEU A 113 -3.23 -1.63 -7.05
N SER A 114 -2.35 -2.01 -7.98
CA SER A 114 -2.50 -3.23 -8.77
C SER A 114 -2.43 -4.50 -7.94
N MET A 115 -1.85 -4.43 -6.74
CA MET A 115 -1.75 -5.58 -5.83
C MET A 115 -2.99 -5.78 -4.96
N THR A 116 -3.95 -4.87 -5.00
CA THR A 116 -5.21 -5.02 -4.27
C THR A 116 -6.13 -6.03 -4.97
N THR A 117 -6.98 -6.72 -4.21
CA THR A 117 -7.81 -7.80 -4.74
C THR A 117 -9.32 -7.55 -4.65
N ARG A 118 -9.76 -6.60 -3.82
CA ARG A 118 -11.18 -6.36 -3.60
C ARG A 118 -11.77 -5.39 -4.62
N LYS A 119 -13.09 -5.37 -4.69
CA LYS A 119 -13.83 -4.55 -5.65
C LYS A 119 -13.56 -3.06 -5.46
N TYR A 120 -13.41 -2.62 -4.22
CA TYR A 120 -13.11 -1.24 -3.88
C TYR A 120 -11.73 -1.16 -3.23
N ALA A 121 -11.05 -0.05 -3.43
CA ALA A 121 -9.74 0.19 -2.84
C ALA A 121 -9.67 1.60 -2.25
N VAL A 122 -9.07 1.73 -1.07
CA VAL A 122 -8.84 3.01 -0.42
C VAL A 122 -7.34 3.21 -0.22
N LYS A 123 -6.86 4.39 -0.61
CA LYS A 123 -5.49 4.80 -0.33
C LYS A 123 -5.40 5.23 1.14
N ILE A 124 -4.40 4.70 1.83
CA ILE A 124 -4.15 5.00 3.23
C ILE A 124 -2.76 5.61 3.36
N ASP A 125 -2.67 6.76 3.99
CA ASP A 125 -1.37 7.35 4.32
C ASP A 125 -0.79 6.67 5.56
N GLY A 126 0.54 6.48 5.57
CA GLY A 126 1.23 5.68 6.60
C GLY A 126 1.24 6.29 8.00
N ASP A 127 0.66 7.47 8.18
CA ASP A 127 0.58 8.19 9.45
C ASP A 127 -0.86 8.57 9.84
N ILE A 128 -1.87 8.03 9.15
CA ILE A 128 -3.29 8.36 9.40
C ILE A 128 -3.96 7.17 10.10
N ILE A 129 -4.38 7.39 11.34
CA ILE A 129 -5.12 6.41 12.14
C ILE A 129 -6.61 6.49 11.75
N PHE A 130 -7.22 5.34 11.54
CA PHE A 130 -8.66 5.27 11.25
C PHE A 130 -9.46 5.43 12.55
N ASP A 131 -10.48 6.30 12.50
CA ASP A 131 -11.41 6.47 13.63
C ASP A 131 -12.56 5.45 13.51
N PRO A 132 -12.67 4.49 14.46
CA PRO A 132 -13.72 3.46 14.39
C PRO A 132 -15.14 4.01 14.35
N SER A 133 -15.38 5.21 14.87
CA SER A 133 -16.72 5.81 14.86
C SER A 133 -17.23 6.13 13.45
N ALA A 134 -16.33 6.27 12.46
CA ALA A 134 -16.69 6.51 11.06
C ALA A 134 -17.03 5.22 10.30
N SER A 135 -16.71 4.04 10.83
CA SER A 135 -16.80 2.77 10.10
C SER A 135 -18.23 2.42 9.69
N PHE A 136 -19.22 2.76 10.52
CA PHE A 136 -20.63 2.46 10.24
C PHE A 136 -21.09 3.10 8.93
N SER A 137 -20.82 4.39 8.74
CA SER A 137 -21.22 5.10 7.52
C SER A 137 -20.54 4.55 6.27
N ILE A 138 -19.26 4.19 6.37
CA ILE A 138 -18.47 3.67 5.24
C ILE A 138 -18.94 2.27 4.86
N LYS A 139 -19.17 1.39 5.85
CA LYS A 139 -19.59 0.01 5.60
C LYS A 139 -20.99 -0.12 4.99
N ASN A 140 -21.80 0.91 5.09
CA ASN A 140 -23.15 0.93 4.54
C ASN A 140 -23.24 1.57 3.15
N ILE A 141 -22.13 1.89 2.54
CA ILE A 141 -22.09 2.38 1.15
C ILE A 141 -22.30 1.19 0.15
#